data_40085bc9e88e26fb6e15373f7d413d54
#
_entry.id   40085bc9e88e26fb6e15373f7d413d54
#
_cell.length_a   1.000
_cell.length_b   1.000
_cell.length_c   1.000
_cell.angle_alpha   90.00
_cell.angle_beta   90.00
_cell.angle_gamma   90.00
#
_symmetry.space_group_name_H-M   'P 1'
#
loop_
_entity.id
_entity.type
_entity.pdbx_description
1 polymer ?
#
loop_
_entity_poly.entity_id
_entity_poly.type
_entity_poly.pdbx_seq_one_letter_code
_entity_poly.pdbx_strand_id
1 'polypeptide(L)'
;MWQEPVSRRQFMFAITNTTLIALVLRRFTAAGEAKHSLKEVIAKMIYQSGPFEPSWESLKNYECPEWFRDAKFGIWTHWSPQQVPEQGDWYARNMYIQGHRHYNYHVQHYGHPSKFGYKDICRLWTLEKWDPEGLMDLFVRAGAKYFVALANHHCNFDCWDSTYHEWNSVRVGPKRDVVGTWAKVARERGLRFGASVHTARAWWWFEVAHGSDKEGPMAGVPYDGNLTKEDGKGQWWEGLDPQKLYCRTHKPGEPPDDEYLLNFFLRVKDLIDKYRLDLLYFDDGILPLNNISPQIGLRIAAHLYNSSILWHSRCEAVMTTKGLPSELRKALVWDIERGRAEQIEPYPWQIDTSIGDWHYRRNDHYKSPEQIIHTLIDVVSKNGNMLLNVPGKGDGTIDDEVVRILEAIGGWLKVNGEAIYGTRPWLKFGEGPNMHVTEDIGAVKFTANDFRFTTKGKTLYAIALGWAEGGKWLIGSLASIRDGNRIESVQLLGYDGKLKWQQTNEGLLVEAPPQKPCECAFVLKIEGKNLKPAR
;
A
#
# COMPACT_ATOMS: atom_id res chain seq x y z
N MET A 1 -17.22 31.42 18.08
CA MET A 1 -16.11 32.39 18.02
C MET A 1 -14.86 31.58 17.72
N TRP A 2 -14.41 31.63 16.49
CA TRP A 2 -13.27 30.85 15.94
C TRP A 2 -12.01 31.65 16.20
N GLN A 3 -10.94 31.02 16.72
CA GLN A 3 -9.61 31.62 16.73
C GLN A 3 -8.70 30.83 15.78
N GLU A 4 -8.09 31.55 14.86
CA GLU A 4 -7.16 31.12 13.84
C GLU A 4 -5.78 30.71 14.40
N PRO A 5 -4.97 29.94 13.64
CA PRO A 5 -3.66 29.46 14.08
C PRO A 5 -2.56 30.52 13.89
N VAL A 6 -1.71 30.62 14.89
CA VAL A 6 -0.57 31.55 14.96
C VAL A 6 0.55 31.12 14.00
N SER A 7 1.01 32.08 13.21
CA SER A 7 2.08 31.95 12.21
C SER A 7 3.48 31.79 12.82
N ARG A 8 4.30 30.98 12.16
CA ARG A 8 5.75 30.89 12.38
C ARG A 8 6.43 32.19 11.97
N ARG A 9 6.97 32.96 12.93
CA ARG A 9 8.16 33.80 12.73
C ARG A 9 8.75 34.28 14.07
N GLN A 10 10.10 34.25 14.16
CA GLN A 10 11.02 34.95 15.04
C GLN A 10 11.27 34.40 16.44
N PHE A 11 12.40 33.70 16.56
CA PHE A 11 13.32 33.86 17.67
C PHE A 11 14.77 33.87 17.14
N MET A 12 15.35 35.07 17.05
CA MET A 12 16.79 35.26 16.93
C MET A 12 17.30 35.73 18.29
N PHE A 13 18.26 35.02 18.88
CA PHE A 13 19.10 35.55 19.94
C PHE A 13 20.55 35.22 19.67
N ALA A 14 21.37 36.25 19.79
CA ALA A 14 22.80 36.26 19.56
C ALA A 14 23.54 35.52 20.68
N ILE A 15 24.42 34.59 20.32
CA ILE A 15 25.41 33.95 21.19
C ILE A 15 26.79 34.26 20.65
N THR A 16 27.67 34.72 21.54
CA THR A 16 29.01 35.24 21.30
C THR A 16 29.99 34.22 20.68
N ASN A 17 30.81 34.71 19.77
CA ASN A 17 31.63 33.96 18.79
C ASN A 17 32.69 32.96 19.34
N THR A 18 32.95 32.85 20.61
CA THR A 18 34.01 31.94 21.13
C THR A 18 33.48 30.57 21.55
N THR A 19 32.20 30.45 21.93
CA THR A 19 31.57 29.17 22.27
C THR A 19 31.07 28.42 21.01
N LEU A 20 30.85 29.15 19.92
CA LEU A 20 30.39 28.60 18.65
C LEU A 20 31.43 27.73 17.95
N ILE A 21 32.70 28.10 18.02
CA ILE A 21 33.80 27.38 17.35
C ILE A 21 34.04 26.01 18.01
N ALA A 22 33.98 25.91 19.33
CA ALA A 22 34.15 24.63 20.05
C ALA A 22 32.95 23.67 19.86
N LEU A 23 31.72 24.20 19.75
CA LEU A 23 30.53 23.42 19.45
C LEU A 23 30.48 22.97 17.99
N VAL A 24 30.96 23.81 17.07
CA VAL A 24 31.03 23.48 15.65
C VAL A 24 32.09 22.41 15.39
N LEU A 25 33.27 22.51 16.01
CA LEU A 25 34.32 21.49 15.89
C LEU A 25 33.92 20.16 16.52
N ARG A 26 33.22 20.15 17.68
CA ARG A 26 32.65 18.90 18.24
C ARG A 26 31.54 18.30 17.39
N ARG A 27 30.74 19.11 16.71
CA ARG A 27 29.72 18.60 15.76
C ARG A 27 30.34 18.03 14.48
N PHE A 28 31.48 18.60 14.01
CA PHE A 28 32.17 18.07 12.83
C PHE A 28 32.93 16.76 13.13
N THR A 29 33.48 16.57 14.32
CA THR A 29 34.12 15.30 14.70
C THR A 29 33.08 14.20 14.95
N ALA A 30 32.01 14.47 15.71
CA ALA A 30 30.95 13.51 15.95
C ALA A 30 30.17 13.15 14.65
N ALA A 31 29.98 14.11 13.74
CA ALA A 31 29.38 13.85 12.43
C ALA A 31 30.37 13.10 11.50
N GLY A 32 31.68 13.27 11.68
CA GLY A 32 32.70 12.51 10.96
C GLY A 32 32.77 11.06 11.41
N GLU A 33 32.75 10.81 12.71
CA GLU A 33 32.74 9.47 13.29
C GLU A 33 31.44 8.72 12.96
N ALA A 34 30.26 9.36 13.07
CA ALA A 34 29.00 8.79 12.67
C ALA A 34 28.94 8.46 11.17
N LYS A 35 29.52 9.29 10.29
CA LYS A 35 29.60 9.01 8.85
C LYS A 35 30.54 7.87 8.50
N HIS A 36 31.59 7.67 9.29
CA HIS A 36 32.51 6.57 9.07
C HIS A 36 31.84 5.23 9.43
N SER A 37 31.19 5.17 10.59
CA SER A 37 30.42 4.00 11.04
C SER A 37 29.30 3.64 10.05
N LEU A 38 28.47 4.59 9.63
CA LEU A 38 27.40 4.35 8.66
C LEU A 38 27.92 3.79 7.31
N LYS A 39 29.07 4.27 6.84
CA LYS A 39 29.71 3.74 5.62
C LYS A 39 30.13 2.28 5.78
N GLU A 40 30.66 1.91 6.95
CA GLU A 40 31.03 0.54 7.26
C GLU A 40 29.82 -0.38 7.37
N VAL A 41 28.74 0.09 7.96
CA VAL A 41 27.47 -0.67 8.03
C VAL A 41 26.91 -0.91 6.63
N ILE A 42 26.84 0.13 5.79
CA ILE A 42 26.39 0.02 4.40
C ILE A 42 27.27 -0.96 3.61
N ALA A 43 28.58 -1.00 3.85
CA ALA A 43 29.48 -1.95 3.18
C ALA A 43 29.14 -3.42 3.50
N LYS A 44 28.55 -3.70 4.67
CA LYS A 44 28.08 -5.05 5.06
C LYS A 44 26.73 -5.43 4.42
N MET A 45 26.01 -4.49 3.83
CA MET A 45 24.72 -4.73 3.16
C MET A 45 24.96 -5.31 1.75
N ILE A 46 25.29 -6.60 1.69
CA ILE A 46 25.58 -7.29 0.43
C ILE A 46 24.29 -7.57 -0.33
N TYR A 47 24.21 -7.08 -1.56
CA TYR A 47 23.09 -7.29 -2.48
C TYR A 47 23.48 -8.23 -3.64
N GLN A 48 22.48 -8.75 -4.35
CA GLN A 48 22.69 -9.60 -5.53
C GLN A 48 23.37 -8.80 -6.63
N SER A 49 24.50 -9.27 -7.13
CA SER A 49 25.19 -8.69 -8.28
C SER A 49 24.37 -8.88 -9.57
N GLY A 50 24.48 -7.92 -10.49
CA GLY A 50 23.77 -7.95 -11.76
C GLY A 50 23.85 -6.60 -12.46
N PRO A 51 22.98 -6.33 -13.47
CA PRO A 51 23.03 -5.08 -14.24
C PRO A 51 22.59 -3.84 -13.44
N PHE A 52 21.88 -4.01 -12.32
CA PHE A 52 21.44 -2.90 -11.49
C PHE A 52 22.41 -2.66 -10.33
N GLU A 53 22.97 -1.45 -10.32
CA GLU A 53 23.80 -0.94 -9.21
C GLU A 53 22.96 -0.08 -8.26
N PRO A 54 23.36 0.09 -6.98
CA PRO A 54 22.61 0.86 -5.99
C PRO A 54 22.76 2.38 -6.20
N SER A 55 22.33 2.86 -7.36
CA SER A 55 22.33 4.27 -7.74
C SER A 55 21.08 4.59 -8.56
N TRP A 56 20.58 5.82 -8.42
CA TRP A 56 19.44 6.28 -9.21
C TRP A 56 19.70 6.22 -10.73
N GLU A 57 20.94 6.49 -11.15
CA GLU A 57 21.33 6.43 -12.55
C GLU A 57 21.15 5.00 -13.11
N SER A 58 21.63 3.99 -12.39
CA SER A 58 21.47 2.60 -12.78
C SER A 58 20.00 2.16 -12.72
N LEU A 59 19.27 2.49 -11.64
CA LEU A 59 17.87 2.09 -11.48
C LEU A 59 16.93 2.73 -12.51
N LYS A 60 17.28 3.88 -13.10
CA LYS A 60 16.51 4.47 -14.21
C LYS A 60 16.52 3.65 -15.51
N ASN A 61 17.34 2.60 -15.60
CA ASN A 61 17.27 1.61 -16.68
C ASN A 61 16.18 0.55 -16.46
N TYR A 62 15.48 0.60 -15.33
CA TYR A 62 14.35 -0.28 -15.03
C TYR A 62 13.19 -0.03 -16.01
N GLU A 63 12.58 -1.14 -16.42
CA GLU A 63 11.33 -1.14 -17.18
C GLU A 63 10.29 -1.91 -16.37
N CYS A 64 9.19 -1.24 -16.04
CA CYS A 64 8.11 -1.86 -15.30
C CYS A 64 7.52 -3.02 -16.11
N PRO A 65 7.48 -4.25 -15.56
CA PRO A 65 7.08 -5.43 -16.31
C PRO A 65 5.63 -5.37 -16.76
N GLU A 66 5.36 -5.94 -17.95
CA GLU A 66 4.03 -5.94 -18.57
C GLU A 66 2.96 -6.58 -17.69
N TRP A 67 3.32 -7.63 -16.92
CA TRP A 67 2.35 -8.26 -16.03
C TRP A 67 1.73 -7.26 -15.04
N PHE A 68 2.53 -6.32 -14.49
CA PHE A 68 2.04 -5.31 -13.55
C PHE A 68 1.18 -4.27 -14.28
N ARG A 69 1.63 -3.83 -15.46
CA ARG A 69 0.88 -2.89 -16.31
C ARG A 69 -0.46 -3.45 -16.76
N ASP A 70 -0.59 -4.78 -16.88
CA ASP A 70 -1.80 -5.48 -17.32
C ASP A 70 -2.71 -5.89 -16.17
N ALA A 71 -2.16 -6.12 -14.99
CA ALA A 71 -2.85 -6.62 -13.82
C ALA A 71 -3.96 -5.69 -13.29
N LYS A 72 -3.72 -4.41 -13.22
CA LYS A 72 -4.64 -3.33 -12.82
C LYS A 72 -5.24 -3.44 -11.42
N PHE A 73 -5.51 -4.63 -10.90
CA PHE A 73 -6.16 -4.86 -9.62
C PHE A 73 -5.44 -5.94 -8.82
N GLY A 74 -5.02 -5.58 -7.62
CA GLY A 74 -4.44 -6.45 -6.63
C GLY A 74 -5.18 -6.37 -5.30
N ILE A 75 -5.05 -7.42 -4.49
CA ILE A 75 -5.56 -7.45 -3.11
C ILE A 75 -4.39 -7.48 -2.14
N TRP A 76 -4.59 -6.79 -1.03
CA TRP A 76 -3.66 -6.68 0.07
C TRP A 76 -4.30 -7.14 1.38
N THR A 77 -3.54 -7.79 2.24
CA THR A 77 -3.98 -8.14 3.59
C THR A 77 -3.05 -7.51 4.62
N HIS A 78 -3.54 -6.50 5.32
CA HIS A 78 -2.85 -5.84 6.44
C HIS A 78 -2.98 -6.66 7.73
N TRP A 79 -2.56 -7.91 7.69
CA TRP A 79 -2.79 -8.87 8.76
C TRP A 79 -1.57 -9.01 9.64
N SER A 80 -1.72 -8.64 10.91
CA SER A 80 -0.68 -8.68 11.94
C SER A 80 -1.31 -8.80 13.33
N PRO A 81 -0.54 -8.96 14.41
CA PRO A 81 -1.08 -8.98 15.76
C PRO A 81 -1.96 -7.77 16.15
N GLN A 82 -1.86 -6.64 15.42
CA GLN A 82 -2.73 -5.48 15.65
C GLN A 82 -4.23 -5.76 15.39
N GLN A 83 -4.56 -6.87 14.70
CA GLN A 83 -5.95 -7.29 14.48
C GLN A 83 -6.64 -7.80 15.77
N VAL A 84 -5.86 -8.33 16.72
CA VAL A 84 -6.39 -9.02 17.92
C VAL A 84 -7.35 -8.15 18.73
N PRO A 85 -7.06 -6.87 19.02
CA PRO A 85 -7.96 -6.02 19.78
C PRO A 85 -9.17 -5.52 19.00
N GLU A 86 -9.20 -5.67 17.69
CA GLU A 86 -10.27 -5.18 16.80
C GLU A 86 -10.56 -3.68 16.94
N GLN A 87 -9.50 -2.88 17.14
CA GLN A 87 -9.59 -1.44 17.37
C GLN A 87 -9.09 -0.58 16.19
N GLY A 88 -8.74 -1.21 15.07
CA GLY A 88 -8.20 -0.54 13.90
C GLY A 88 -6.70 -0.30 13.98
N ASP A 89 -6.22 0.56 13.09
CA ASP A 89 -4.79 0.76 12.87
C ASP A 89 -4.08 1.49 14.01
N TRP A 90 -2.76 1.29 14.11
CA TRP A 90 -1.86 1.88 15.10
C TRP A 90 -2.14 1.50 16.56
N TYR A 91 -2.89 0.45 16.79
CA TYR A 91 -3.17 -0.02 18.15
C TYR A 91 -1.89 -0.27 18.96
N ALA A 92 -0.92 -0.96 18.37
CA ALA A 92 0.34 -1.34 19.04
C ALA A 92 1.15 -0.15 19.58
N ARG A 93 1.00 1.03 18.98
CA ARG A 93 1.60 2.27 19.46
C ARG A 93 0.70 2.98 20.47
N ASN A 94 -0.56 3.16 20.09
CA ASN A 94 -1.47 4.06 20.80
C ASN A 94 -1.93 3.47 22.13
N MET A 95 -1.78 2.15 22.35
CA MET A 95 -2.00 1.51 23.65
C MET A 95 -1.01 1.96 24.75
N TYR A 96 0.10 2.63 24.36
CA TYR A 96 1.09 3.20 25.27
C TYR A 96 0.93 4.73 25.47
N ILE A 97 -0.13 5.32 24.93
CA ILE A 97 -0.39 6.76 25.05
C ILE A 97 -1.54 6.96 26.02
N GLN A 98 -1.24 7.27 27.29
CA GLN A 98 -2.22 7.51 28.33
C GLN A 98 -3.29 8.51 27.89
N GLY A 99 -4.56 8.16 28.06
CA GLY A 99 -5.72 8.97 27.62
C GLY A 99 -6.17 8.73 26.18
N HIS A 100 -5.37 8.09 25.33
CA HIS A 100 -5.82 7.70 24.00
C HIS A 100 -6.89 6.61 24.06
N ARG A 101 -7.83 6.56 23.11
CA ARG A 101 -8.90 5.54 23.08
C ARG A 101 -8.37 4.10 23.13
N HIS A 102 -7.24 3.82 22.45
CA HIS A 102 -6.62 2.49 22.44
C HIS A 102 -5.99 2.15 23.82
N TYR A 103 -5.40 3.12 24.52
CA TYR A 103 -4.90 2.94 25.86
C TYR A 103 -6.05 2.61 26.83
N ASN A 104 -7.13 3.40 26.80
CA ASN A 104 -8.29 3.20 27.67
C ASN A 104 -8.92 1.81 27.44
N TYR A 105 -9.10 1.42 26.17
CA TYR A 105 -9.56 0.10 25.78
C TYR A 105 -8.61 -0.99 26.30
N HIS A 106 -7.30 -0.80 26.11
CA HIS A 106 -6.29 -1.76 26.52
C HIS A 106 -6.29 -2.01 28.02
N VAL A 107 -6.27 -0.93 28.82
CA VAL A 107 -6.33 -1.04 30.30
C VAL A 107 -7.59 -1.73 30.76
N GLN A 108 -8.73 -1.45 30.13
CA GLN A 108 -10.02 -2.06 30.49
C GLN A 108 -10.07 -3.56 30.18
N HIS A 109 -9.48 -4.03 29.07
CA HIS A 109 -9.66 -5.40 28.56
C HIS A 109 -8.47 -6.31 28.83
N TYR A 110 -7.27 -5.77 28.90
CA TYR A 110 -6.02 -6.53 29.03
C TYR A 110 -5.22 -6.15 30.28
N GLY A 111 -5.48 -4.99 30.86
CA GLY A 111 -4.72 -4.46 31.99
C GLY A 111 -3.68 -3.41 31.56
N HIS A 112 -2.92 -2.92 32.52
CA HIS A 112 -1.94 -1.86 32.30
C HIS A 112 -0.76 -2.33 31.43
N PRO A 113 -0.26 -1.50 30.49
CA PRO A 113 0.83 -1.89 29.57
C PRO A 113 2.16 -2.29 30.22
N SER A 114 2.37 -1.99 31.51
CA SER A 114 3.52 -2.52 32.26
C SER A 114 3.38 -4.00 32.65
N LYS A 115 2.19 -4.58 32.55
CA LYS A 115 1.89 -5.96 32.93
C LYS A 115 1.47 -6.82 31.76
N PHE A 116 0.72 -6.26 30.86
CA PHE A 116 0.27 -6.89 29.62
C PHE A 116 0.49 -5.90 28.48
N GLY A 117 1.55 -6.08 27.71
CA GLY A 117 1.93 -5.17 26.65
C GLY A 117 1.69 -5.74 25.26
N TYR A 118 2.26 -5.09 24.24
CA TYR A 118 2.04 -5.52 22.85
C TYR A 118 2.64 -6.91 22.56
N LYS A 119 3.74 -7.28 23.20
CA LYS A 119 4.29 -8.66 23.10
C LYS A 119 3.24 -9.72 23.47
N ASP A 120 2.39 -9.41 24.46
CA ASP A 120 1.32 -10.32 24.90
C ASP A 120 0.17 -10.36 23.88
N ILE A 121 -0.14 -9.23 23.23
CA ILE A 121 -1.06 -9.18 22.07
C ILE A 121 -0.52 -10.04 20.92
N CYS A 122 0.80 -10.00 20.63
CA CYS A 122 1.41 -10.85 19.61
C CYS A 122 1.17 -12.34 19.88
N ARG A 123 1.20 -12.78 21.15
CA ARG A 123 0.90 -14.14 21.54
C ARG A 123 -0.56 -14.54 21.27
N LEU A 124 -1.49 -13.60 21.42
CA LEU A 124 -2.93 -13.84 21.22
C LEU A 124 -3.34 -13.90 19.75
N TRP A 125 -2.47 -13.52 18.82
CA TRP A 125 -2.74 -13.62 17.39
C TRP A 125 -2.58 -15.06 16.93
N THR A 126 -3.66 -15.83 16.88
CA THR A 126 -3.61 -17.29 16.67
C THR A 126 -4.01 -17.73 15.28
N LEU A 127 -4.83 -16.96 14.59
CA LEU A 127 -5.37 -17.30 13.25
C LEU A 127 -6.03 -18.69 13.24
N GLU A 128 -6.72 -19.08 14.31
CA GLU A 128 -7.25 -20.43 14.48
C GLU A 128 -8.36 -20.83 13.48
N LYS A 129 -9.00 -19.82 12.85
CA LYS A 129 -10.04 -20.04 11.83
C LYS A 129 -9.56 -19.62 10.43
N TRP A 130 -8.28 -19.35 10.28
CA TRP A 130 -7.75 -18.90 9.00
C TRP A 130 -7.81 -20.00 7.93
N ASP A 131 -8.58 -19.73 6.90
CA ASP A 131 -8.65 -20.52 5.65
C ASP A 131 -7.98 -19.75 4.51
N PRO A 132 -6.66 -19.86 4.33
CA PRO A 132 -5.95 -19.12 3.28
C PRO A 132 -6.36 -19.53 1.87
N GLU A 133 -6.77 -20.77 1.67
CA GLU A 133 -7.20 -21.27 0.38
C GLU A 133 -8.56 -20.70 -0.01
N GLY A 134 -9.56 -20.80 0.87
CA GLY A 134 -10.90 -20.25 0.61
C GLY A 134 -10.88 -18.73 0.45
N LEU A 135 -10.04 -18.01 1.22
CA LEU A 135 -9.87 -16.57 1.07
C LEU A 135 -9.20 -16.22 -0.26
N MET A 136 -8.16 -16.96 -0.67
CA MET A 136 -7.50 -16.70 -1.96
C MET A 136 -8.44 -17.00 -3.14
N ASP A 137 -9.29 -18.03 -3.03
CA ASP A 137 -10.32 -18.29 -4.03
C ASP A 137 -11.33 -17.15 -4.12
N LEU A 138 -11.72 -16.55 -3.00
CA LEU A 138 -12.56 -15.35 -2.98
C LEU A 138 -11.84 -14.16 -3.64
N PHE A 139 -10.56 -13.94 -3.37
CA PHE A 139 -9.78 -12.85 -3.96
C PHE A 139 -9.63 -13.00 -5.48
N VAL A 140 -9.45 -14.23 -5.96
CA VAL A 140 -9.45 -14.53 -7.41
C VAL A 140 -10.82 -14.27 -8.02
N ARG A 141 -11.91 -14.70 -7.35
CA ARG A 141 -13.29 -14.41 -7.82
C ARG A 141 -13.59 -12.91 -7.81
N ALA A 142 -13.04 -12.15 -6.83
CA ALA A 142 -13.12 -10.69 -6.81
C ALA A 142 -12.38 -10.02 -7.98
N GLY A 143 -11.54 -10.78 -8.72
CA GLY A 143 -10.83 -10.31 -9.91
C GLY A 143 -9.37 -9.94 -9.71
N ALA A 144 -8.77 -10.18 -8.54
CA ALA A 144 -7.36 -9.91 -8.29
C ALA A 144 -6.44 -10.61 -9.30
N LYS A 145 -5.38 -9.92 -9.71
CA LYS A 145 -4.31 -10.45 -10.58
C LYS A 145 -2.97 -10.54 -9.85
N TYR A 146 -2.83 -9.88 -8.73
CA TYR A 146 -1.71 -10.02 -7.82
C TYR A 146 -2.21 -9.89 -6.38
N PHE A 147 -1.44 -10.44 -5.46
CA PHE A 147 -1.74 -10.43 -4.04
C PHE A 147 -0.50 -9.98 -3.25
N VAL A 148 -0.71 -9.12 -2.27
CA VAL A 148 0.34 -8.62 -1.38
C VAL A 148 0.02 -9.01 0.06
N ALA A 149 0.96 -9.66 0.74
CA ALA A 149 0.86 -9.94 2.17
C ALA A 149 1.60 -8.87 2.98
N LEU A 150 1.07 -8.49 4.14
CA LEU A 150 1.85 -7.72 5.10
C LEU A 150 2.96 -8.60 5.67
N ALA A 151 4.22 -8.28 5.36
CA ALA A 151 5.35 -8.97 5.98
C ALA A 151 5.61 -8.47 7.39
N ASN A 152 5.58 -7.16 7.60
CA ASN A 152 5.59 -6.52 8.91
C ASN A 152 4.99 -5.12 8.84
N HIS A 153 4.49 -4.65 9.98
CA HIS A 153 4.04 -3.27 10.15
C HIS A 153 5.03 -2.50 11.04
N HIS A 154 4.77 -1.22 11.31
CA HIS A 154 5.56 -0.40 12.25
C HIS A 154 5.70 -1.04 13.65
N CYS A 155 4.82 -1.99 13.98
CA CYS A 155 4.87 -2.78 15.21
C CYS A 155 6.01 -3.80 15.29
N ASN A 156 6.87 -3.83 14.27
CA ASN A 156 8.14 -4.58 14.22
C ASN A 156 8.02 -6.10 14.43
N PHE A 157 6.83 -6.67 14.21
CA PHE A 157 6.59 -8.10 14.26
C PHE A 157 6.61 -8.69 12.85
N ASP A 158 7.44 -9.73 12.61
CA ASP A 158 7.56 -10.37 11.30
C ASP A 158 6.49 -11.45 11.11
N CYS A 159 5.71 -11.36 10.04
CA CYS A 159 4.66 -12.32 9.71
C CYS A 159 5.17 -13.52 8.89
N TRP A 160 6.48 -13.75 8.86
CA TRP A 160 7.11 -14.87 8.15
C TRP A 160 8.15 -15.59 9.03
N ASP A 161 8.71 -16.69 8.53
CA ASP A 161 9.84 -17.39 9.14
C ASP A 161 11.15 -16.59 8.96
N SER A 162 11.24 -15.47 9.69
CA SER A 162 12.36 -14.54 9.62
C SER A 162 13.64 -15.13 10.22
N THR A 163 14.73 -15.10 9.45
CA THR A 163 16.05 -15.55 9.91
C THR A 163 16.69 -14.55 10.88
N TYR A 164 16.39 -13.28 10.73
CA TYR A 164 17.09 -12.19 11.41
C TYR A 164 16.28 -11.51 12.51
N HIS A 165 15.05 -11.99 12.77
CA HIS A 165 14.18 -11.42 13.79
C HIS A 165 13.43 -12.51 14.57
N GLU A 166 13.58 -12.51 15.88
CA GLU A 166 13.01 -13.56 16.73
C GLU A 166 11.53 -13.36 17.07
N TRP A 167 11.02 -12.13 16.97
CA TRP A 167 9.60 -11.83 17.11
C TRP A 167 8.89 -12.00 15.77
N ASN A 168 8.59 -13.25 15.45
CA ASN A 168 7.96 -13.61 14.19
C ASN A 168 6.83 -14.64 14.37
N SER A 169 5.98 -14.77 13.36
CA SER A 169 4.76 -15.58 13.38
C SER A 169 5.00 -17.09 13.54
N VAL A 170 6.23 -17.58 13.30
CA VAL A 170 6.59 -18.98 13.52
C VAL A 170 6.92 -19.23 15.00
N ARG A 171 7.51 -18.25 15.67
CA ARG A 171 7.92 -18.37 17.08
C ARG A 171 6.89 -17.86 18.07
N VAL A 172 6.03 -16.89 17.67
CA VAL A 172 5.02 -16.25 18.52
C VAL A 172 3.69 -16.20 17.77
N GLY A 173 2.60 -16.29 18.49
CA GLY A 173 1.26 -16.22 17.91
C GLY A 173 0.87 -17.48 17.15
N PRO A 174 0.62 -17.44 15.83
CA PRO A 174 0.02 -18.53 15.07
C PRO A 174 0.91 -19.75 14.88
N LYS A 175 2.19 -19.65 15.26
CA LYS A 175 3.20 -20.73 15.08
C LYS A 175 3.27 -21.21 13.63
N ARG A 176 3.14 -20.28 12.70
CA ARG A 176 3.03 -20.55 11.26
C ARG A 176 3.71 -19.45 10.44
N ASP A 177 4.32 -19.83 9.34
CA ASP A 177 4.80 -18.90 8.33
C ASP A 177 3.62 -18.32 7.54
N VAL A 178 3.12 -17.16 7.96
CA VAL A 178 1.92 -16.53 7.38
C VAL A 178 2.21 -16.05 5.95
N VAL A 179 3.33 -15.35 5.74
CA VAL A 179 3.72 -14.86 4.41
C VAL A 179 3.99 -16.02 3.45
N GLY A 180 4.72 -17.05 3.90
CA GLY A 180 5.00 -18.23 3.08
C GLY A 180 3.74 -19.01 2.70
N THR A 181 2.76 -19.09 3.64
CA THR A 181 1.45 -19.69 3.34
C THR A 181 0.71 -18.89 2.28
N TRP A 182 0.63 -17.56 2.40
CA TRP A 182 0.04 -16.69 1.39
C TRP A 182 0.76 -16.81 0.03
N ALA A 183 2.10 -16.82 0.04
CA ALA A 183 2.90 -16.97 -1.19
C ALA A 183 2.57 -18.27 -1.95
N LYS A 184 2.43 -19.37 -1.22
CA LYS A 184 2.06 -20.66 -1.76
C LYS A 184 0.69 -20.61 -2.41
N VAL A 185 -0.36 -20.24 -1.64
CA VAL A 185 -1.74 -20.31 -2.14
C VAL A 185 -2.03 -19.31 -3.26
N ALA A 186 -1.37 -18.14 -3.26
CA ALA A 186 -1.47 -17.15 -4.34
C ALA A 186 -0.91 -17.70 -5.65
N ARG A 187 0.29 -18.30 -5.62
CA ARG A 187 0.93 -18.89 -6.80
C ARG A 187 0.21 -20.12 -7.34
N GLU A 188 -0.33 -20.97 -6.48
CA GLU A 188 -1.15 -22.11 -6.87
C GLU A 188 -2.40 -21.68 -7.67
N ARG A 189 -2.86 -20.44 -7.48
CA ARG A 189 -3.97 -19.83 -8.21
C ARG A 189 -3.54 -18.90 -9.33
N GLY A 190 -2.26 -18.89 -9.68
CA GLY A 190 -1.71 -18.11 -10.79
C GLY A 190 -1.57 -16.62 -10.52
N LEU A 191 -1.68 -16.16 -9.27
CA LEU A 191 -1.44 -14.78 -8.91
C LEU A 191 0.05 -14.48 -8.76
N ARG A 192 0.47 -13.27 -9.16
CA ARG A 192 1.76 -12.71 -8.76
C ARG A 192 1.74 -12.40 -7.26
N PHE A 193 2.86 -12.62 -6.58
CA PHE A 193 2.95 -12.49 -5.13
C PHE A 193 3.89 -11.36 -4.71
N GLY A 194 3.41 -10.51 -3.84
CA GLY A 194 4.18 -9.44 -3.21
C GLY A 194 4.13 -9.46 -1.70
N ALA A 195 5.00 -8.67 -1.08
CA ALA A 195 5.02 -8.42 0.35
C ALA A 195 5.22 -6.94 0.65
N SER A 196 4.62 -6.46 1.75
CA SER A 196 4.78 -5.08 2.21
C SER A 196 5.58 -5.00 3.49
N VAL A 197 6.46 -4.00 3.57
CA VAL A 197 7.38 -3.74 4.68
C VAL A 197 7.16 -2.32 5.18
N HIS A 198 6.95 -2.17 6.50
CA HIS A 198 6.69 -0.88 7.16
C HIS A 198 7.67 -0.58 8.31
N THR A 199 8.62 -1.46 8.57
CA THR A 199 9.49 -1.37 9.75
C THR A 199 10.59 -0.33 9.64
N ALA A 200 10.77 0.37 8.51
CA ALA A 200 11.73 1.47 8.43
C ALA A 200 11.48 2.58 9.46
N ARG A 201 10.22 2.72 9.92
CA ARG A 201 9.83 3.70 10.95
C ARG A 201 9.74 3.12 12.36
N ALA A 202 9.87 1.80 12.56
CA ALA A 202 9.62 1.14 13.84
C ALA A 202 10.45 1.73 15.00
N TRP A 203 11.69 2.14 14.72
CA TRP A 203 12.59 2.76 15.68
C TRP A 203 11.94 3.93 16.42
N TRP A 204 11.43 4.91 15.74
CA TRP A 204 10.77 6.08 16.34
C TRP A 204 9.31 5.82 16.73
N TRP A 205 8.68 4.90 16.02
CA TRP A 205 7.26 4.61 16.20
C TRP A 205 6.97 3.97 17.56
N PHE A 206 7.90 3.14 18.06
CA PHE A 206 7.80 2.49 19.35
C PHE A 206 8.43 3.26 20.53
N GLU A 207 8.98 4.44 20.35
CA GLU A 207 9.48 5.27 21.47
C GLU A 207 8.48 5.37 22.64
N VAL A 208 7.19 5.43 22.35
CA VAL A 208 6.12 5.51 23.36
C VAL A 208 6.07 4.29 24.27
N ALA A 209 6.48 3.10 23.84
CA ALA A 209 6.49 1.88 24.63
C ALA A 209 7.57 1.86 25.72
N HIS A 210 8.56 2.76 25.62
CA HIS A 210 9.58 2.96 26.64
C HIS A 210 9.20 4.00 27.71
N GLY A 211 7.98 4.55 27.62
CA GLY A 211 7.44 5.54 28.54
C GLY A 211 6.81 4.93 29.80
N SER A 212 5.97 5.73 30.44
CA SER A 212 5.15 5.39 31.60
C SER A 212 3.94 6.32 31.66
N ASP A 213 2.95 5.97 32.45
CA ASP A 213 1.87 6.90 32.81
C ASP A 213 2.42 8.16 33.48
N LYS A 214 1.84 9.29 33.18
CA LYS A 214 2.19 10.60 33.76
C LYS A 214 1.38 10.90 35.01
N GLU A 215 0.22 10.31 35.17
CA GLU A 215 -0.70 10.55 36.28
C GLU A 215 -1.45 9.26 36.66
N GLY A 216 -2.15 9.31 37.82
CA GLY A 216 -2.92 8.19 38.34
C GLY A 216 -2.08 7.18 39.12
N PRO A 217 -2.70 6.03 39.52
CA PRO A 217 -2.08 5.06 40.44
C PRO A 217 -0.86 4.32 39.84
N MET A 218 -0.69 4.36 38.50
CA MET A 218 0.42 3.73 37.80
C MET A 218 1.45 4.76 37.28
N ALA A 219 1.35 6.02 37.73
CA ALA A 219 2.27 7.08 37.31
C ALA A 219 3.74 6.70 37.60
N GLY A 220 4.59 6.87 36.58
CA GLY A 220 6.02 6.54 36.66
C GLY A 220 6.37 5.06 36.57
N VAL A 221 5.39 4.15 36.52
CA VAL A 221 5.66 2.71 36.31
C VAL A 221 6.02 2.49 34.85
N PRO A 222 7.25 2.03 34.51
CA PRO A 222 7.66 1.82 33.13
C PRO A 222 6.76 0.82 32.39
N TYR A 223 6.46 1.10 31.13
CA TYR A 223 5.80 0.15 30.27
C TYR A 223 6.73 -1.01 29.88
N ASP A 224 6.17 -2.08 29.35
CA ASP A 224 6.88 -3.32 29.05
C ASP A 224 7.92 -3.21 27.91
N GLY A 225 7.93 -2.12 27.14
CA GLY A 225 9.01 -1.80 26.20
C GLY A 225 10.37 -1.60 26.87
N ASN A 226 10.40 -1.41 28.20
CA ASN A 226 11.66 -1.31 28.97
C ASN A 226 12.18 -2.67 29.49
N LEU A 227 11.42 -3.75 29.28
CA LEU A 227 11.84 -5.10 29.68
C LEU A 227 13.03 -5.56 28.83
N THR A 228 13.87 -6.38 29.44
CA THR A 228 15.05 -7.01 28.83
C THR A 228 14.84 -8.50 28.68
N LYS A 229 15.72 -9.18 27.97
CA LYS A 229 15.66 -10.65 27.82
C LYS A 229 15.69 -11.39 29.14
N GLU A 230 16.41 -10.87 30.14
CA GLU A 230 16.57 -11.45 31.48
C GLU A 230 15.24 -11.45 32.24
N ASP A 231 14.38 -10.45 32.05
CA ASP A 231 13.06 -10.35 32.67
C ASP A 231 12.11 -11.46 32.18
N GLY A 232 12.46 -12.13 31.09
CA GLY A 232 11.71 -13.26 30.51
C GLY A 232 11.86 -14.58 31.26
N LYS A 233 12.79 -14.68 32.19
CA LYS A 233 13.03 -15.95 32.91
C LYS A 233 11.77 -16.43 33.63
N GLY A 234 11.33 -17.66 33.32
CA GLY A 234 10.08 -18.23 33.84
C GLY A 234 8.80 -17.63 33.24
N GLN A 235 8.89 -16.72 32.28
CA GLN A 235 7.76 -16.16 31.57
C GLN A 235 7.52 -16.90 30.23
N TRP A 236 6.34 -16.72 29.65
CA TRP A 236 6.00 -17.34 28.36
C TRP A 236 6.93 -16.92 27.20
N TRP A 237 7.61 -15.77 27.34
CA TRP A 237 8.52 -15.21 26.35
C TRP A 237 10.01 -15.41 26.71
N GLU A 238 10.29 -16.38 27.60
CA GLU A 238 11.67 -16.74 27.95
C GLU A 238 12.49 -17.06 26.70
N GLY A 239 13.68 -16.44 26.60
CA GLY A 239 14.57 -16.57 25.45
C GLY A 239 14.31 -15.58 24.32
N LEU A 240 13.22 -14.80 24.36
CA LEU A 240 12.97 -13.67 23.45
C LEU A 240 13.41 -12.37 24.11
N ASP A 241 13.93 -11.43 23.32
CA ASP A 241 14.34 -10.12 23.80
C ASP A 241 13.31 -9.04 23.41
N PRO A 242 12.57 -8.44 24.37
CA PRO A 242 11.63 -7.37 24.10
C PRO A 242 12.27 -6.16 23.42
N GLN A 243 13.55 -5.88 23.67
CA GLN A 243 14.28 -4.77 23.04
C GLN A 243 14.39 -4.95 21.51
N LYS A 244 14.23 -6.17 20.99
CA LYS A 244 14.17 -6.42 19.55
C LYS A 244 12.78 -6.17 18.98
N LEU A 245 11.70 -6.39 19.75
CA LEU A 245 10.34 -6.07 19.31
C LEU A 245 10.08 -4.56 19.36
N TYR A 246 10.35 -3.93 20.52
CA TYR A 246 10.06 -2.52 20.76
C TYR A 246 11.16 -1.57 20.24
N CYS A 247 12.20 -2.11 19.60
CA CYS A 247 13.49 -1.47 19.42
C CYS A 247 14.18 -1.23 20.78
N ARG A 248 15.49 -1.03 20.80
CA ARG A 248 16.17 -0.74 22.06
C ARG A 248 15.78 0.63 22.59
N THR A 249 15.83 0.81 23.89
CA THR A 249 15.63 2.11 24.53
C THR A 249 16.69 3.11 24.03
N HIS A 250 16.25 4.26 23.58
CA HIS A 250 17.06 5.35 23.05
C HIS A 250 16.46 6.72 23.42
N LYS A 251 17.20 7.79 23.23
CA LYS A 251 16.67 9.15 23.45
C LYS A 251 15.64 9.50 22.36
N PRO A 252 14.56 10.21 22.72
CA PRO A 252 13.59 10.67 21.74
C PRO A 252 14.25 11.40 20.55
N GLY A 253 13.93 10.95 19.33
CA GLY A 253 14.50 11.50 18.09
C GLY A 253 15.94 11.07 17.78
N GLU A 254 16.54 10.19 18.57
CA GLU A 254 17.84 9.61 18.25
C GLU A 254 17.75 8.79 16.95
N PRO A 255 18.71 8.89 16.02
CA PRO A 255 18.70 8.09 14.81
C PRO A 255 18.91 6.60 15.11
N PRO A 256 18.41 5.71 14.25
CA PRO A 256 18.64 4.28 14.36
C PRO A 256 20.13 3.95 14.42
N ASP A 257 20.47 2.98 15.26
CA ASP A 257 21.84 2.50 15.36
C ASP A 257 22.21 1.55 14.21
N ASP A 258 23.49 1.25 14.13
CA ASP A 258 24.08 0.40 13.09
C ASP A 258 23.48 -1.02 13.08
N GLU A 259 23.14 -1.56 14.25
CA GLU A 259 22.52 -2.87 14.38
C GLU A 259 21.12 -2.87 13.75
N TYR A 260 20.31 -1.86 14.07
CA TYR A 260 18.96 -1.72 13.49
C TYR A 260 19.01 -1.55 11.96
N LEU A 261 19.92 -0.69 11.46
CA LEU A 261 20.06 -0.45 10.02
C LEU A 261 20.46 -1.71 9.26
N LEU A 262 21.44 -2.45 9.77
CA LEU A 262 21.87 -3.70 9.15
C LEU A 262 20.80 -4.79 9.25
N ASN A 263 20.15 -4.94 10.41
CA ASN A 263 19.07 -5.89 10.63
C ASN A 263 17.89 -5.61 9.69
N PHE A 264 17.48 -4.34 9.53
CA PHE A 264 16.44 -3.96 8.56
C PHE A 264 16.76 -4.45 7.16
N PHE A 265 17.97 -4.16 6.67
CA PHE A 265 18.40 -4.62 5.33
C PHE A 265 18.37 -6.15 5.21
N LEU A 266 18.92 -6.85 6.20
CA LEU A 266 19.01 -8.32 6.20
C LEU A 266 17.63 -8.98 6.25
N ARG A 267 16.68 -8.44 7.02
CA ARG A 267 15.28 -8.91 7.06
C ARG A 267 14.59 -8.74 5.72
N VAL A 268 14.73 -7.57 5.09
CA VAL A 268 14.15 -7.33 3.76
C VAL A 268 14.76 -8.25 2.72
N LYS A 269 16.08 -8.45 2.77
CA LYS A 269 16.80 -9.39 1.89
C LYS A 269 16.31 -10.82 2.10
N ASP A 270 16.18 -11.29 3.34
CA ASP A 270 15.66 -12.62 3.70
C ASP A 270 14.25 -12.84 3.12
N LEU A 271 13.38 -11.84 3.22
CA LEU A 271 12.03 -11.86 2.67
C LEU A 271 12.04 -12.00 1.14
N ILE A 272 12.86 -11.20 0.44
CA ILE A 272 13.02 -11.27 -1.01
C ILE A 272 13.52 -12.65 -1.44
N ASP A 273 14.57 -13.14 -0.82
CA ASP A 273 15.24 -14.39 -1.22
C ASP A 273 14.37 -15.63 -0.94
N LYS A 274 13.72 -15.68 0.24
CA LYS A 274 12.86 -16.80 0.62
C LYS A 274 11.64 -16.96 -0.26
N TYR A 275 10.96 -15.85 -0.56
CA TYR A 275 9.68 -15.92 -1.25
C TYR A 275 9.74 -15.49 -2.72
N ARG A 276 10.90 -15.10 -3.24
CA ARG A 276 11.09 -14.67 -4.64
C ARG A 276 10.00 -13.69 -5.07
N LEU A 277 9.96 -12.55 -4.42
CA LEU A 277 8.87 -11.58 -4.56
C LEU A 277 8.74 -11.02 -5.99
N ASP A 278 7.52 -11.00 -6.51
CA ASP A 278 7.18 -10.27 -7.74
C ASP A 278 6.96 -8.77 -7.43
N LEU A 279 6.53 -8.44 -6.20
CA LEU A 279 6.32 -7.06 -5.77
C LEU A 279 6.82 -6.86 -4.33
N LEU A 280 7.58 -5.81 -4.10
CA LEU A 280 7.97 -5.33 -2.79
C LEU A 280 7.43 -3.91 -2.57
N TYR A 281 6.58 -3.77 -1.55
CA TYR A 281 5.95 -2.50 -1.20
C TYR A 281 6.61 -1.90 0.05
N PHE A 282 6.91 -0.60 0.01
CA PHE A 282 7.32 0.17 1.17
C PHE A 282 6.35 1.30 1.50
N ASP A 283 5.94 1.36 2.77
CA ASP A 283 5.15 2.47 3.33
C ASP A 283 6.07 3.63 3.76
N ASP A 284 6.97 4.04 2.86
CA ASP A 284 7.98 5.06 3.12
C ASP A 284 8.08 6.04 1.95
N GLY A 285 8.51 7.28 2.24
CA GLY A 285 8.72 8.30 1.23
C GLY A 285 10.06 8.12 0.49
N ILE A 286 10.01 8.04 -0.85
CA ILE A 286 11.12 7.90 -1.78
C ILE A 286 11.80 6.53 -1.67
N LEU A 287 12.39 6.20 -0.52
CA LEU A 287 13.06 4.93 -0.19
C LEU A 287 12.95 4.68 1.32
N PRO A 288 12.94 3.41 1.77
CA PRO A 288 13.03 3.12 3.19
C PRO A 288 14.33 3.67 3.79
N LEU A 289 14.22 4.30 4.97
CA LEU A 289 15.35 4.94 5.68
C LEU A 289 16.09 6.02 4.86
N ASN A 290 15.43 6.63 3.88
CA ASN A 290 16.03 7.66 3.01
C ASN A 290 16.57 8.88 3.78
N ASN A 291 15.96 9.21 4.91
CA ASN A 291 16.40 10.28 5.81
C ASN A 291 17.72 9.96 6.54
N ILE A 292 18.11 8.69 6.62
CA ILE A 292 19.39 8.24 7.18
C ILE A 292 20.40 8.08 6.05
N SER A 293 20.08 7.23 5.06
CA SER A 293 20.88 7.05 3.87
C SER A 293 20.05 6.46 2.72
N PRO A 294 20.02 7.08 1.54
CA PRO A 294 19.39 6.50 0.37
C PRO A 294 20.05 5.18 -0.06
N GLN A 295 21.30 4.93 0.32
CA GLN A 295 22.04 3.72 -0.04
C GLN A 295 21.39 2.44 0.48
N ILE A 296 20.64 2.50 1.59
CA ILE A 296 19.94 1.32 2.13
C ILE A 296 18.84 0.89 1.15
N GLY A 297 17.95 1.78 0.79
CA GLY A 297 16.86 1.50 -0.16
C GLY A 297 17.34 1.22 -1.57
N LEU A 298 18.38 1.92 -2.05
CA LEU A 298 18.99 1.67 -3.36
C LEU A 298 19.58 0.25 -3.47
N ARG A 299 20.24 -0.25 -2.41
CA ARG A 299 20.75 -1.63 -2.36
C ARG A 299 19.62 -2.67 -2.33
N ILE A 300 18.52 -2.37 -1.65
CA ILE A 300 17.34 -3.23 -1.66
C ILE A 300 16.74 -3.30 -3.06
N ALA A 301 16.58 -2.17 -3.74
CA ALA A 301 16.07 -2.13 -5.11
C ALA A 301 16.97 -2.90 -6.09
N ALA A 302 18.29 -2.67 -6.03
CA ALA A 302 19.25 -3.38 -6.85
C ALA A 302 19.21 -4.90 -6.56
N HIS A 303 19.11 -5.29 -5.27
CA HIS A 303 18.98 -6.69 -4.87
C HIS A 303 17.74 -7.35 -5.46
N LEU A 304 16.57 -6.71 -5.31
CA LEU A 304 15.31 -7.22 -5.82
C LEU A 304 15.33 -7.39 -7.35
N TYR A 305 15.79 -6.38 -8.08
CA TYR A 305 15.81 -6.40 -9.54
C TYR A 305 16.80 -7.41 -10.09
N ASN A 306 18.01 -7.46 -9.54
CA ASN A 306 19.02 -8.45 -9.94
C ASN A 306 18.62 -9.89 -9.59
N SER A 307 18.01 -10.11 -8.42
CA SER A 307 17.47 -11.40 -8.02
C SER A 307 16.35 -11.85 -8.97
N SER A 308 15.47 -10.93 -9.36
CA SER A 308 14.41 -11.21 -10.33
C SER A 308 14.99 -11.62 -11.69
N ILE A 309 16.05 -10.95 -12.16
CA ILE A 309 16.74 -11.34 -13.41
C ILE A 309 17.35 -12.74 -13.27
N LEU A 310 17.96 -13.05 -12.13
CA LEU A 310 18.51 -14.38 -11.87
C LEU A 310 17.43 -15.47 -11.95
N TRP A 311 16.22 -15.19 -11.44
CA TRP A 311 15.14 -16.18 -11.43
C TRP A 311 14.39 -16.31 -12.76
N HIS A 312 14.27 -15.21 -13.52
CA HIS A 312 13.37 -15.12 -14.69
C HIS A 312 14.08 -14.77 -16.00
N SER A 313 15.42 -14.60 -16.00
CA SER A 313 16.23 -14.14 -17.14
C SER A 313 15.93 -12.71 -17.59
N ARG A 314 15.03 -12.00 -16.90
CA ARG A 314 14.67 -10.60 -17.07
C ARG A 314 14.08 -10.05 -15.76
N CYS A 315 14.01 -8.73 -15.61
CA CYS A 315 13.41 -8.12 -14.43
C CYS A 315 11.88 -8.23 -14.51
N GLU A 316 11.29 -9.08 -13.67
CA GLU A 316 9.84 -9.24 -13.48
C GLU A 316 9.38 -8.63 -12.14
N ALA A 317 10.28 -8.06 -11.34
CA ALA A 317 9.97 -7.51 -10.04
C ALA A 317 9.54 -6.05 -10.12
N VAL A 318 8.69 -5.67 -9.16
CA VAL A 318 8.19 -4.31 -8.96
C VAL A 318 8.53 -3.86 -7.53
N MET A 319 9.07 -2.67 -7.37
CA MET A 319 9.21 -2.03 -6.08
C MET A 319 8.35 -0.76 -6.05
N THR A 320 7.43 -0.67 -5.07
CA THR A 320 6.55 0.49 -4.89
C THR A 320 6.94 1.29 -3.66
N THR A 321 6.82 2.61 -3.74
CA THR A 321 7.12 3.52 -2.63
C THR A 321 6.35 4.84 -2.75
N LYS A 322 6.06 5.47 -1.61
CA LYS A 322 5.33 6.75 -1.53
C LYS A 322 6.25 7.95 -1.77
N GLY A 323 5.67 9.11 -2.07
CA GLY A 323 6.38 10.38 -2.16
C GLY A 323 7.50 10.43 -3.21
N LEU A 324 7.42 9.60 -4.25
CA LEU A 324 8.46 9.50 -5.27
C LEU A 324 8.39 10.69 -6.24
N PRO A 325 9.46 11.52 -6.33
CA PRO A 325 9.53 12.62 -7.28
C PRO A 325 9.39 12.15 -8.73
N SER A 326 8.85 13.00 -9.59
CA SER A 326 8.53 12.65 -10.99
C SER A 326 9.75 12.16 -11.78
N GLU A 327 10.92 12.72 -11.54
CA GLU A 327 12.19 12.35 -12.20
C GLU A 327 12.74 10.97 -11.76
N LEU A 328 12.18 10.39 -10.69
CA LEU A 328 12.55 9.07 -10.19
C LEU A 328 11.51 7.98 -10.49
N ARG A 329 10.34 8.33 -11.01
CA ARG A 329 9.23 7.39 -11.29
C ARG A 329 9.53 6.36 -12.39
N LYS A 330 10.64 6.54 -13.12
CA LYS A 330 11.14 5.50 -14.03
C LYS A 330 11.89 4.39 -13.28
N ALA A 331 12.51 4.71 -12.14
CA ALA A 331 13.34 3.77 -11.39
C ALA A 331 12.53 2.83 -10.48
N LEU A 332 11.39 3.32 -9.97
CA LEU A 332 10.49 2.65 -9.05
C LEU A 332 9.04 3.00 -9.40
N VAL A 333 8.10 2.19 -8.96
CA VAL A 333 6.67 2.48 -9.11
C VAL A 333 6.20 3.42 -7.99
N TRP A 334 5.66 4.55 -8.38
CA TRP A 334 5.07 5.51 -7.45
C TRP A 334 3.78 4.98 -6.85
N ASP A 335 3.64 5.05 -5.54
CA ASP A 335 2.43 4.68 -4.79
C ASP A 335 1.81 5.91 -4.13
N ILE A 336 0.48 5.98 -4.11
CA ILE A 336 -0.30 7.08 -3.53
C ILE A 336 -1.33 6.50 -2.56
N GLU A 337 -1.13 6.73 -1.26
CA GLU A 337 -2.09 6.27 -0.26
C GLU A 337 -3.42 7.03 -0.35
N ARG A 338 -4.53 6.28 -0.55
CA ARG A 338 -5.91 6.80 -0.58
C ARG A 338 -6.11 8.04 -1.46
N GLY A 339 -5.11 8.34 -2.32
CA GLY A 339 -5.09 9.49 -3.20
C GLY A 339 -5.32 9.12 -4.66
N ARG A 340 -4.89 9.98 -5.57
CA ARG A 340 -4.97 9.74 -7.01
C ARG A 340 -3.95 10.58 -7.77
N ALA A 341 -3.62 10.14 -8.97
CA ALA A 341 -2.96 11.01 -9.95
C ALA A 341 -3.97 12.02 -10.51
N GLU A 342 -3.54 13.24 -10.76
CA GLU A 342 -4.41 14.28 -11.35
C GLU A 342 -4.61 14.08 -12.85
N GLN A 343 -3.60 13.54 -13.52
CA GLN A 343 -3.54 13.35 -14.96
C GLN A 343 -3.06 11.94 -15.30
N ILE A 344 -3.00 11.61 -16.58
CA ILE A 344 -2.36 10.38 -17.07
C ILE A 344 -0.87 10.44 -16.73
N GLU A 345 -0.42 9.49 -15.92
CA GLU A 345 0.99 9.35 -15.60
C GLU A 345 1.76 8.67 -16.74
N PRO A 346 2.96 9.17 -17.07
CA PRO A 346 3.78 8.57 -18.13
C PRO A 346 4.32 7.19 -17.76
N TYR A 347 4.52 6.94 -16.47
CA TYR A 347 4.96 5.65 -15.91
C TYR A 347 3.82 5.00 -15.12
N PRO A 348 3.78 3.66 -15.05
CA PRO A 348 2.85 2.95 -14.19
C PRO A 348 2.98 3.40 -12.73
N TRP A 349 1.85 3.53 -12.05
CA TRP A 349 1.77 3.89 -10.64
C TRP A 349 0.73 3.03 -9.92
N GLN A 350 0.65 3.13 -8.62
CA GLN A 350 -0.30 2.39 -7.81
C GLN A 350 -1.03 3.33 -6.85
N ILE A 351 -2.29 3.04 -6.58
CA ILE A 351 -2.98 3.49 -5.37
C ILE A 351 -3.04 2.32 -4.39
N ASP A 352 -2.71 2.56 -3.14
CA ASP A 352 -3.09 1.70 -2.05
C ASP A 352 -4.32 2.28 -1.32
N THR A 353 -5.32 1.44 -1.10
CA THR A 353 -6.55 1.82 -0.39
C THR A 353 -7.12 0.64 0.37
N SER A 354 -8.08 0.88 1.26
CA SER A 354 -8.71 -0.17 2.07
C SER A 354 -10.22 -0.14 1.91
N ILE A 355 -10.85 -1.31 2.03
CA ILE A 355 -12.32 -1.42 2.14
C ILE A 355 -12.81 -0.68 3.38
N GLY A 356 -12.10 -0.82 4.51
CA GLY A 356 -12.37 -0.13 5.78
C GLY A 356 -11.10 0.51 6.34
N ASP A 357 -10.85 0.31 7.65
CA ASP A 357 -9.57 0.68 8.26
C ASP A 357 -8.44 -0.25 7.78
N TRP A 358 -7.18 0.11 8.00
CA TRP A 358 -6.05 -0.71 7.56
C TRP A 358 -5.98 -2.04 8.32
N HIS A 359 -5.98 -2.01 9.64
CA HIS A 359 -6.23 -3.18 10.49
C HIS A 359 -7.70 -3.24 10.88
N TYR A 360 -8.21 -4.45 11.11
CA TYR A 360 -9.63 -4.65 11.42
C TYR A 360 -10.09 -3.82 12.64
N ARG A 361 -11.21 -3.16 12.45
CA ARG A 361 -11.93 -2.44 13.51
C ARG A 361 -13.36 -2.95 13.59
N ARG A 362 -13.80 -3.27 14.81
CA ARG A 362 -15.18 -3.70 15.05
C ARG A 362 -16.16 -2.55 14.72
N ASN A 363 -17.23 -2.85 14.02
CA ASN A 363 -18.23 -1.88 13.56
C ASN A 363 -17.63 -0.78 12.66
N ASP A 364 -16.73 -1.14 11.78
CA ASP A 364 -16.15 -0.23 10.80
C ASP A 364 -17.17 0.17 9.72
N HIS A 365 -16.89 1.29 9.05
CA HIS A 365 -17.65 1.72 7.87
C HIS A 365 -16.91 1.29 6.61
N TYR A 366 -17.49 0.33 5.90
CA TYR A 366 -16.90 -0.17 4.67
C TYR A 366 -17.33 0.67 3.46
N LYS A 367 -16.39 0.85 2.53
CA LYS A 367 -16.69 1.44 1.22
C LYS A 367 -17.64 0.54 0.45
N SER A 368 -18.60 1.15 -0.25
CA SER A 368 -19.50 0.41 -1.14
C SER A 368 -18.74 -0.18 -2.34
N PRO A 369 -19.27 -1.23 -2.98
CA PRO A 369 -18.73 -1.74 -4.24
C PRO A 369 -18.61 -0.66 -5.32
N GLU A 370 -19.58 0.25 -5.42
CA GLU A 370 -19.58 1.37 -6.37
C GLU A 370 -18.39 2.29 -6.15
N GLN A 371 -18.11 2.69 -4.90
CA GLN A 371 -16.97 3.54 -4.55
C GLN A 371 -15.64 2.91 -4.97
N ILE A 372 -15.49 1.59 -4.74
CA ILE A 372 -14.26 0.86 -5.07
C ILE A 372 -14.12 0.70 -6.59
N ILE A 373 -15.20 0.37 -7.28
CA ILE A 373 -15.22 0.22 -8.75
C ILE A 373 -14.92 1.56 -9.43
N HIS A 374 -15.53 2.66 -9.00
CA HIS A 374 -15.24 3.99 -9.54
C HIS A 374 -13.79 4.41 -9.31
N THR A 375 -13.22 4.08 -8.13
CA THR A 375 -11.81 4.30 -7.84
C THR A 375 -10.92 3.49 -8.80
N LEU A 376 -11.20 2.20 -9.00
CA LEU A 376 -10.46 1.35 -9.93
C LEU A 376 -10.49 1.90 -11.36
N ILE A 377 -11.67 2.31 -11.83
CA ILE A 377 -11.86 2.85 -13.18
C ILE A 377 -11.04 4.15 -13.35
N ASP A 378 -11.11 5.08 -12.39
CA ASP A 378 -10.36 6.34 -12.45
C ASP A 378 -8.85 6.11 -12.48
N VAL A 379 -8.35 5.24 -11.61
CA VAL A 379 -6.94 4.88 -11.50
C VAL A 379 -6.43 4.26 -12.80
N VAL A 380 -7.15 3.29 -13.35
CA VAL A 380 -6.76 2.59 -14.59
C VAL A 380 -6.75 3.54 -15.80
N SER A 381 -7.71 4.46 -15.86
CA SER A 381 -7.76 5.48 -16.94
C SER A 381 -6.54 6.42 -16.92
N LYS A 382 -5.82 6.50 -15.81
CA LYS A 382 -4.62 7.34 -15.60
C LYS A 382 -3.31 6.54 -15.53
N ASN A 383 -3.29 5.32 -16.09
CA ASN A 383 -2.13 4.41 -16.12
C ASN A 383 -1.78 3.76 -14.77
N GLY A 384 -2.72 3.70 -13.85
CA GLY A 384 -2.49 3.16 -12.50
C GLY A 384 -2.99 1.74 -12.31
N ASN A 385 -2.59 1.16 -11.17
CA ASN A 385 -3.09 -0.06 -10.58
C ASN A 385 -3.72 0.23 -9.22
N MET A 386 -4.71 -0.52 -8.81
CA MET A 386 -5.28 -0.45 -7.46
C MET A 386 -4.86 -1.67 -6.63
N LEU A 387 -4.28 -1.42 -5.46
CA LEU A 387 -4.03 -2.40 -4.41
C LEU A 387 -5.05 -2.17 -3.29
N LEU A 388 -6.01 -3.10 -3.16
CA LEU A 388 -7.13 -3.00 -2.23
C LEU A 388 -6.89 -3.84 -0.98
N ASN A 389 -6.77 -3.20 0.17
CA ASN A 389 -6.66 -3.90 1.44
C ASN A 389 -8.01 -4.47 1.90
N VAL A 390 -7.96 -5.72 2.34
CA VAL A 390 -9.05 -6.47 2.94
C VAL A 390 -8.75 -6.66 4.44
N PRO A 391 -9.42 -5.92 5.33
CA PRO A 391 -9.19 -6.06 6.76
C PRO A 391 -9.72 -7.40 7.28
N GLY A 392 -8.91 -8.10 8.05
CA GLY A 392 -9.25 -9.40 8.66
C GLY A 392 -9.22 -9.36 10.17
N LYS A 393 -9.96 -10.27 10.82
CA LYS A 393 -10.00 -10.45 12.27
C LYS A 393 -8.78 -11.21 12.79
N GLY A 394 -8.52 -11.09 14.08
CA GLY A 394 -7.41 -11.79 14.73
C GLY A 394 -7.49 -13.32 14.66
N ASP A 395 -8.69 -13.89 14.47
CA ASP A 395 -8.91 -15.33 14.28
C ASP A 395 -8.67 -15.81 12.83
N GLY A 396 -8.42 -14.88 11.89
CA GLY A 396 -8.17 -15.19 10.49
C GLY A 396 -9.41 -15.19 9.59
N THR A 397 -10.56 -14.72 10.08
CA THR A 397 -11.78 -14.54 9.29
C THR A 397 -11.93 -13.09 8.82
N ILE A 398 -12.85 -12.86 7.89
CA ILE A 398 -13.31 -11.52 7.44
C ILE A 398 -14.82 -11.40 7.67
N ASP A 399 -15.34 -10.18 7.66
CA ASP A 399 -16.77 -9.95 7.81
C ASP A 399 -17.55 -10.35 6.56
N ASP A 400 -18.78 -10.86 6.74
CA ASP A 400 -19.69 -11.23 5.64
C ASP A 400 -19.99 -10.05 4.70
N GLU A 401 -19.98 -8.82 5.23
CA GLU A 401 -20.14 -7.63 4.42
C GLU A 401 -18.96 -7.43 3.47
N VAL A 402 -17.73 -7.67 3.95
CA VAL A 402 -16.52 -7.61 3.12
C VAL A 402 -16.56 -8.69 2.04
N VAL A 403 -17.06 -9.90 2.35
CA VAL A 403 -17.27 -10.96 1.36
C VAL A 403 -18.23 -10.49 0.25
N ARG A 404 -19.40 -9.91 0.62
CA ARG A 404 -20.37 -9.38 -0.35
C ARG A 404 -19.80 -8.27 -1.22
N ILE A 405 -18.98 -7.37 -0.65
CA ILE A 405 -18.29 -6.30 -1.39
C ILE A 405 -17.35 -6.90 -2.43
N LEU A 406 -16.52 -7.87 -2.05
CA LEU A 406 -15.59 -8.54 -2.97
C LEU A 406 -16.31 -9.30 -4.09
N GLU A 407 -17.40 -10.00 -3.78
CA GLU A 407 -18.22 -10.70 -4.76
C GLU A 407 -18.89 -9.72 -5.75
N ALA A 408 -19.36 -8.57 -5.27
CA ALA A 408 -19.95 -7.53 -6.12
C ALA A 408 -18.89 -6.93 -7.08
N ILE A 409 -17.68 -6.66 -6.61
CA ILE A 409 -16.56 -6.22 -7.46
C ILE A 409 -16.25 -7.28 -8.52
N GLY A 410 -16.16 -8.55 -8.11
CA GLY A 410 -15.92 -9.68 -9.01
C GLY A 410 -17.03 -9.84 -10.06
N GLY A 411 -18.29 -9.69 -9.67
CA GLY A 411 -19.42 -9.70 -10.57
C GLY A 411 -19.34 -8.62 -11.65
N TRP A 412 -19.00 -7.39 -11.25
CA TRP A 412 -18.78 -6.29 -12.19
C TRP A 412 -17.59 -6.54 -13.13
N LEU A 413 -16.46 -7.01 -12.61
CA LEU A 413 -15.26 -7.30 -13.38
C LEU A 413 -15.44 -8.49 -14.34
N LYS A 414 -16.32 -9.46 -14.02
CA LYS A 414 -16.67 -10.55 -14.91
C LYS A 414 -17.35 -10.05 -16.20
N VAL A 415 -18.13 -8.99 -16.10
CA VAL A 415 -18.80 -8.35 -17.25
C VAL A 415 -17.87 -7.37 -17.97
N ASN A 416 -17.17 -6.54 -17.22
CA ASN A 416 -16.49 -5.34 -17.73
C ASN A 416 -14.95 -5.44 -17.72
N GLY A 417 -14.38 -6.54 -17.27
CA GLY A 417 -12.93 -6.68 -17.06
C GLY A 417 -12.09 -6.50 -18.33
N GLU A 418 -12.64 -6.68 -19.53
CA GLU A 418 -11.89 -6.43 -20.76
C GLU A 418 -11.54 -4.94 -20.93
N ALA A 419 -12.31 -4.03 -20.33
CA ALA A 419 -12.06 -2.59 -20.32
C ALA A 419 -11.06 -2.16 -19.20
N ILE A 420 -10.66 -3.09 -18.35
CA ILE A 420 -9.76 -2.88 -17.22
C ILE A 420 -8.42 -3.57 -17.48
N TYR A 421 -8.41 -4.90 -17.58
CA TYR A 421 -7.18 -5.69 -17.67
C TYR A 421 -6.49 -5.58 -19.03
N GLY A 422 -5.17 -5.39 -19.01
CA GLY A 422 -4.36 -5.28 -20.22
C GLY A 422 -4.64 -4.00 -21.01
N THR A 423 -5.28 -3.00 -20.41
CA THR A 423 -5.56 -1.73 -21.06
C THR A 423 -4.46 -0.70 -20.84
N ARG A 424 -4.51 0.35 -21.63
CA ARG A 424 -3.67 1.55 -21.53
C ARG A 424 -4.58 2.80 -21.54
N PRO A 425 -4.11 3.94 -21.02
CA PRO A 425 -4.84 5.19 -21.15
C PRO A 425 -5.10 5.56 -22.60
N TRP A 426 -6.20 6.27 -22.83
CA TRP A 426 -6.46 6.93 -24.10
C TRP A 426 -5.78 8.31 -24.16
N LEU A 427 -6.12 9.16 -25.15
CA LEU A 427 -5.59 10.53 -25.31
C LEU A 427 -5.90 11.42 -24.10
N LYS A 428 -6.97 11.13 -23.39
CA LYS A 428 -7.37 11.73 -22.12
C LYS A 428 -8.00 10.67 -21.21
N PHE A 429 -7.91 10.86 -19.90
CA PHE A 429 -8.41 9.89 -18.96
C PHE A 429 -9.93 9.89 -18.81
N GLY A 430 -10.60 11.00 -19.14
CA GLY A 430 -12.04 11.09 -18.95
C GLY A 430 -12.65 12.39 -19.44
N GLU A 431 -13.95 12.52 -19.29
CA GLU A 431 -14.73 13.75 -19.49
C GLU A 431 -15.96 13.75 -18.57
N GLY A 432 -16.59 14.90 -18.44
CA GLY A 432 -17.80 15.09 -17.64
C GLY A 432 -17.65 16.14 -16.54
N PRO A 433 -18.76 16.44 -15.83
CA PRO A 433 -18.80 17.50 -14.82
C PRO A 433 -17.88 17.21 -13.61
N ASN A 434 -17.68 15.93 -13.27
CA ASN A 434 -16.86 15.50 -12.12
C ASN A 434 -15.47 14.99 -12.53
N MET A 435 -14.91 15.51 -13.63
CA MET A 435 -13.60 15.07 -14.12
C MET A 435 -12.44 15.46 -13.18
N HIS A 436 -12.49 16.65 -12.59
CA HIS A 436 -11.44 17.22 -11.74
C HIS A 436 -11.86 17.36 -10.27
N VAL A 437 -12.41 16.31 -9.71
CA VAL A 437 -12.79 16.32 -8.30
C VAL A 437 -11.55 16.22 -7.42
N THR A 438 -11.45 17.05 -6.39
CA THR A 438 -10.33 17.06 -5.44
C THR A 438 -10.57 16.17 -4.22
N GLU A 439 -11.81 15.74 -4.01
CA GLU A 439 -12.25 14.90 -2.89
C GLU A 439 -11.91 13.40 -3.13
N ASP A 440 -12.05 12.58 -2.09
CA ASP A 440 -12.01 11.11 -2.23
C ASP A 440 -13.06 10.71 -3.29
N ILE A 441 -12.65 9.96 -4.30
CA ILE A 441 -13.54 9.50 -5.39
C ILE A 441 -14.79 8.82 -4.82
N GLY A 442 -14.64 8.14 -3.70
CA GLY A 442 -15.75 7.52 -2.99
C GLY A 442 -16.83 8.47 -2.48
N ALA A 443 -16.53 9.75 -2.29
CA ALA A 443 -17.50 10.78 -1.87
C ALA A 443 -18.25 11.43 -3.04
N VAL A 444 -17.79 11.20 -4.28
CA VAL A 444 -18.32 11.85 -5.48
C VAL A 444 -19.55 11.12 -6.00
N LYS A 445 -20.64 11.84 -6.21
CA LYS A 445 -21.80 11.33 -6.95
C LYS A 445 -21.59 11.56 -8.44
N PHE A 446 -21.11 10.53 -9.11
CA PHE A 446 -20.98 10.54 -10.56
C PHE A 446 -22.35 10.46 -11.24
N THR A 447 -22.41 10.93 -12.48
CA THR A 447 -23.60 10.96 -13.32
C THR A 447 -23.37 10.19 -14.61
N ALA A 448 -24.44 10.01 -15.39
CA ALA A 448 -24.35 9.43 -16.74
C ALA A 448 -23.46 10.24 -17.72
N ASN A 449 -23.11 11.47 -17.37
CA ASN A 449 -22.24 12.33 -18.18
C ASN A 449 -20.76 12.26 -17.78
N ASP A 450 -20.44 11.48 -16.74
CA ASP A 450 -19.07 11.28 -16.29
C ASP A 450 -18.50 10.01 -16.92
N PHE A 451 -17.43 10.17 -17.70
CA PHE A 451 -16.76 9.08 -18.38
C PHE A 451 -15.30 8.96 -17.98
N ARG A 452 -14.79 7.71 -18.01
CA ARG A 452 -13.36 7.39 -18.02
C ARG A 452 -13.04 6.57 -19.26
N PHE A 453 -11.81 6.70 -19.76
CA PHE A 453 -11.39 6.08 -21.01
C PHE A 453 -10.22 5.15 -20.83
N THR A 454 -10.29 3.97 -21.44
CA THR A 454 -9.18 3.04 -21.58
C THR A 454 -9.11 2.52 -23.02
N THR A 455 -7.97 1.97 -23.40
CA THR A 455 -7.79 1.38 -24.75
C THR A 455 -7.13 0.00 -24.68
N LYS A 456 -7.47 -0.87 -25.62
CA LYS A 456 -6.80 -2.15 -25.83
C LYS A 456 -6.69 -2.44 -27.32
N GLY A 457 -5.48 -2.40 -27.85
CA GLY A 457 -5.28 -2.48 -29.29
C GLY A 457 -5.95 -1.32 -30.03
N LYS A 458 -6.93 -1.63 -30.88
CA LYS A 458 -7.72 -0.64 -31.64
C LYS A 458 -9.05 -0.27 -30.97
N THR A 459 -9.40 -0.92 -29.89
CA THR A 459 -10.66 -0.72 -29.19
C THR A 459 -10.53 0.39 -28.15
N LEU A 460 -11.48 1.32 -28.14
CA LEU A 460 -11.68 2.30 -27.09
C LEU A 460 -12.82 1.84 -26.18
N TYR A 461 -12.62 1.92 -24.89
CA TYR A 461 -13.66 1.73 -23.90
C TYR A 461 -14.00 3.08 -23.28
N ALA A 462 -15.27 3.49 -23.42
CA ALA A 462 -15.83 4.64 -22.72
C ALA A 462 -16.66 4.11 -21.55
N ILE A 463 -16.20 4.34 -20.34
CA ILE A 463 -16.80 3.81 -19.12
C ILE A 463 -17.65 4.93 -18.49
N ALA A 464 -18.97 4.81 -18.61
CA ALA A 464 -19.92 5.72 -17.97
C ALA A 464 -20.04 5.39 -16.48
N LEU A 465 -19.84 6.39 -15.63
CA LEU A 465 -19.90 6.25 -14.16
C LEU A 465 -21.33 6.43 -13.61
N GLY A 466 -22.34 6.50 -14.50
CA GLY A 466 -23.74 6.55 -14.17
C GLY A 466 -24.61 6.03 -15.29
N TRP A 467 -25.79 5.53 -14.95
CA TRP A 467 -26.78 5.07 -15.91
C TRP A 467 -27.59 6.23 -16.50
N ALA A 468 -27.73 6.26 -17.83
CA ALA A 468 -28.57 7.24 -18.53
C ALA A 468 -30.03 6.78 -18.51
N GLU A 469 -30.72 6.95 -17.38
CA GLU A 469 -32.07 6.45 -17.15
C GLU A 469 -33.06 7.05 -18.17
N GLY A 470 -33.67 6.21 -19.02
CA GLY A 470 -34.59 6.63 -20.10
C GLY A 470 -34.01 7.60 -21.13
N GLY A 471 -32.68 7.75 -21.17
CA GLY A 471 -31.98 8.76 -21.91
C GLY A 471 -30.84 8.23 -22.77
N LYS A 472 -29.87 9.10 -22.99
CA LYS A 472 -28.73 8.86 -23.88
C LYS A 472 -27.44 9.25 -23.19
N TRP A 473 -26.39 8.52 -23.47
CA TRP A 473 -25.01 8.94 -23.20
C TRP A 473 -24.52 9.82 -24.35
N LEU A 474 -23.87 10.94 -24.01
CA LEU A 474 -23.19 11.79 -24.98
C LEU A 474 -21.69 11.83 -24.67
N ILE A 475 -20.86 11.29 -25.55
CA ILE A 475 -19.41 11.29 -25.42
C ILE A 475 -18.83 12.37 -26.34
N GLY A 476 -18.62 13.57 -25.80
CA GLY A 476 -18.21 14.76 -26.55
C GLY A 476 -16.83 14.63 -27.21
N SER A 477 -15.92 13.85 -26.59
CA SER A 477 -14.59 13.55 -27.16
C SER A 477 -14.63 12.79 -28.49
N LEU A 478 -15.75 12.16 -28.82
CA LEU A 478 -15.93 11.37 -30.03
C LEU A 478 -16.78 12.07 -31.10
N ALA A 479 -16.82 13.41 -31.09
CA ALA A 479 -17.46 14.20 -32.14
C ALA A 479 -16.82 13.92 -33.52
N SER A 480 -17.64 13.93 -34.58
CA SER A 480 -17.23 13.58 -35.95
C SER A 480 -16.17 14.53 -36.53
N ILE A 481 -16.13 15.80 -36.09
CA ILE A 481 -15.23 16.84 -36.60
C ILE A 481 -13.88 16.82 -35.82
N ARG A 482 -13.83 16.27 -34.62
CA ARG A 482 -12.62 16.26 -33.78
C ARG A 482 -11.72 15.10 -34.20
N ASP A 483 -10.46 15.40 -34.48
CA ASP A 483 -9.37 14.43 -34.67
C ASP A 483 -9.62 13.37 -35.77
N GLY A 484 -10.62 13.56 -36.63
CA GLY A 484 -11.00 12.63 -37.70
C GLY A 484 -11.54 11.29 -37.18
N ASN A 485 -12.08 11.24 -35.97
CA ASN A 485 -12.73 10.07 -35.40
C ASN A 485 -13.88 9.60 -36.28
N ARG A 486 -13.87 8.31 -36.63
CA ARG A 486 -14.99 7.65 -37.32
C ARG A 486 -15.35 6.37 -36.59
N ILE A 487 -16.51 6.38 -35.95
CA ILE A 487 -17.04 5.24 -35.27
C ILE A 487 -17.61 4.21 -36.25
N GLU A 488 -17.28 2.95 -36.06
CA GLU A 488 -17.72 1.84 -36.91
C GLU A 488 -18.67 0.91 -36.13
N SER A 489 -18.43 0.70 -34.84
CA SER A 489 -19.30 -0.07 -33.97
C SER A 489 -19.34 0.45 -32.53
N VAL A 490 -20.48 0.25 -31.85
CA VAL A 490 -20.68 0.54 -30.43
C VAL A 490 -21.44 -0.61 -29.82
N GLN A 491 -20.91 -1.19 -28.74
CA GLN A 491 -21.51 -2.28 -27.95
C GLN A 491 -21.51 -1.89 -26.48
N LEU A 492 -22.51 -2.30 -25.73
CA LEU A 492 -22.54 -2.20 -24.28
C LEU A 492 -22.15 -3.57 -23.70
N LEU A 493 -21.09 -3.64 -22.92
CA LEU A 493 -20.66 -4.91 -22.31
C LEU A 493 -21.76 -5.50 -21.41
N GLY A 494 -22.00 -6.81 -21.53
CA GLY A 494 -23.06 -7.51 -20.81
C GLY A 494 -24.46 -7.30 -21.37
N TYR A 495 -24.61 -6.65 -22.54
CA TYR A 495 -25.87 -6.49 -23.24
C TYR A 495 -25.82 -7.11 -24.64
N ASP A 496 -26.63 -8.11 -24.91
CA ASP A 496 -26.64 -8.84 -26.20
C ASP A 496 -27.41 -8.14 -27.31
N GLY A 497 -28.15 -7.07 -27.00
CA GLY A 497 -28.94 -6.32 -27.98
C GLY A 497 -28.13 -5.34 -28.79
N LYS A 498 -28.65 -4.90 -29.93
CA LYS A 498 -28.07 -3.84 -30.73
C LYS A 498 -28.39 -2.47 -30.10
N LEU A 499 -27.37 -1.64 -29.92
CA LEU A 499 -27.55 -0.26 -29.48
C LEU A 499 -27.94 0.64 -30.66
N LYS A 500 -28.79 1.61 -30.39
CA LYS A 500 -28.98 2.77 -31.28
C LYS A 500 -27.96 3.83 -30.92
N TRP A 501 -27.19 4.25 -31.89
CA TRP A 501 -26.17 5.29 -31.71
C TRP A 501 -26.01 6.15 -32.96
N GLN A 502 -25.51 7.36 -32.76
CA GLN A 502 -25.23 8.32 -33.86
C GLN A 502 -24.00 9.14 -33.50
N GLN A 503 -23.04 9.22 -34.41
CA GLN A 503 -21.93 10.16 -34.32
C GLN A 503 -22.34 11.51 -34.87
N THR A 504 -22.25 12.56 -34.07
CA THR A 504 -22.64 13.94 -34.43
C THR A 504 -21.46 14.89 -34.28
N ASN A 505 -21.66 16.17 -34.60
CA ASN A 505 -20.68 17.22 -34.38
C ASN A 505 -20.48 17.54 -32.88
N GLU A 506 -21.39 17.13 -32.03
CA GLU A 506 -21.32 17.33 -30.56
C GLU A 506 -20.66 16.17 -29.82
N GLY A 507 -20.74 14.97 -30.40
CA GLY A 507 -20.20 13.74 -29.79
C GLY A 507 -20.81 12.48 -30.37
N LEU A 508 -20.42 11.34 -29.78
CA LEU A 508 -21.07 10.06 -29.98
C LEU A 508 -22.28 9.97 -29.01
N LEU A 509 -23.47 9.92 -29.59
CA LEU A 509 -24.73 9.77 -28.88
C LEU A 509 -25.14 8.30 -28.88
N VAL A 510 -25.40 7.71 -27.72
CA VAL A 510 -25.78 6.30 -27.55
C VAL A 510 -27.02 6.20 -26.71
N GLU A 511 -28.08 5.56 -27.21
CA GLU A 511 -29.31 5.32 -26.45
C GLU A 511 -29.09 4.20 -25.43
N ALA A 512 -29.38 4.47 -24.16
CA ALA A 512 -29.35 3.46 -23.11
C ALA A 512 -30.48 2.44 -23.32
N PRO A 513 -30.18 1.13 -23.28
CA PRO A 513 -31.25 0.11 -23.38
C PRO A 513 -32.13 0.13 -22.12
N PRO A 514 -33.34 -0.43 -22.18
CA PRO A 514 -34.26 -0.44 -21.02
C PRO A 514 -33.73 -1.20 -19.81
N GLN A 515 -32.84 -2.19 -20.04
CA GLN A 515 -32.30 -3.06 -19.00
C GLN A 515 -30.84 -2.81 -18.77
N LYS A 516 -30.42 -2.56 -17.52
CA LYS A 516 -29.04 -2.47 -17.10
C LYS A 516 -28.37 -3.85 -17.17
N PRO A 517 -27.17 -3.97 -17.77
CA PRO A 517 -26.44 -5.23 -17.79
C PRO A 517 -25.71 -5.54 -16.47
N CYS A 518 -25.45 -4.53 -15.67
CA CYS A 518 -24.77 -4.61 -14.37
C CYS A 518 -25.10 -3.37 -13.54
N GLU A 519 -24.51 -3.28 -12.35
CA GLU A 519 -24.56 -2.09 -11.48
C GLU A 519 -23.25 -1.30 -11.52
N CYS A 520 -23.21 -0.15 -10.87
CA CYS A 520 -22.09 0.76 -10.59
C CYS A 520 -21.59 1.54 -11.81
N ALA A 521 -21.12 0.90 -12.88
CA ALA A 521 -20.58 1.58 -14.06
C ALA A 521 -20.81 0.74 -15.34
N PHE A 522 -20.89 1.40 -16.51
CA PHE A 522 -21.35 0.82 -17.76
C PHE A 522 -20.33 1.06 -18.88
N VAL A 523 -19.89 0.01 -19.55
CA VAL A 523 -18.80 0.08 -20.52
C VAL A 523 -19.33 0.03 -21.94
N LEU A 524 -19.10 1.11 -22.67
CA LEU A 524 -19.29 1.18 -24.11
C LEU A 524 -17.98 0.79 -24.81
N LYS A 525 -17.99 -0.35 -25.49
CA LYS A 525 -16.91 -0.83 -26.36
C LYS A 525 -17.08 -0.21 -27.72
N ILE A 526 -16.08 0.54 -28.16
CA ILE A 526 -16.13 1.37 -29.36
C ILE A 526 -15.00 0.99 -30.30
N GLU A 527 -15.35 0.67 -31.55
CA GLU A 527 -14.40 0.44 -32.62
C GLU A 527 -14.55 1.50 -33.72
N GLY A 528 -13.46 1.88 -34.35
CA GLY A 528 -13.47 2.90 -35.36
C GLY A 528 -12.08 3.26 -35.85
N LYS A 529 -12.00 4.34 -36.68
CA LYS A 529 -10.75 4.87 -37.19
C LYS A 529 -10.27 6.05 -36.34
N ASN A 530 -8.94 6.17 -36.21
CA ASN A 530 -8.26 7.20 -35.41
C ASN A 530 -8.50 7.14 -33.90
N LEU A 531 -9.01 6.00 -33.37
CA LEU A 531 -9.10 5.73 -31.94
C LEU A 531 -7.73 5.28 -31.43
N LYS A 532 -6.84 6.21 -31.08
CA LYS A 532 -5.46 5.92 -30.66
C LYS A 532 -5.35 5.93 -29.14
N PRO A 533 -4.55 5.01 -28.55
CA PRO A 533 -4.19 5.12 -27.14
C PRO A 533 -3.37 6.38 -26.89
N ALA A 534 -3.39 6.89 -25.67
CA ALA A 534 -2.50 7.98 -25.26
C ALA A 534 -1.03 7.54 -25.41
N ARG A 535 -0.17 8.47 -25.87
CA ARG A 535 1.28 8.24 -26.03
C ARG A 535 2.03 8.39 -24.71
#